data_3bf7247802830149c1f9fd3f05e4b032
#
_entry.id   3bf7247802830149c1f9fd3f05e4b032
#
_cell.length_a   1.000
_cell.length_b   1.000
_cell.length_c   1.000
_cell.angle_alpha   90.00
_cell.angle_beta   90.00
_cell.angle_gamma   90.00
#
_symmetry.space_group_name_H-M   'P 1'
#
loop_
_entity.id
_entity.type
_entity.pdbx_description
1 polymer ?
#
loop_
_entity_poly.entity_id
_entity_poly.type
_entity_poly.pdbx_seq_one_letter_code
_entity_poly.pdbx_strand_id
1 'polypeptide(L)'
;MATTKKKISYFSANVTAVISVALVLLLLGIVAVIGVGARGLSEKIKENIGFDISMKEDATEHQIAALRRDIAAAPFTSRMKYVSKEDALEVWREETGEDLMAVLGFNPLTAEIEVHVRSDYSDVASIDRIAAGLKQKYTAIESVTTHRENIEAINRTLTQTALVLGVAAAAMLIISLALINNTVRMTIYSKRFLIHTMKLVGATPGFIRRPIVVSCMINGIIAAFVAVGLLSALLYYLGLDSLAGEAVREAVPIEAVGATAAAMVVLGALLCCATAFFAANKYIRLDYDRLF
;
A
#
# COMPACT_ATOMS: atom_id res chain seq x y z
N MET A 1 50.26 -15.91 -12.06
CA MET A 1 49.47 -15.74 -10.81
C MET A 1 48.76 -14.39 -10.67
N ALA A 2 48.96 -13.39 -11.54
CA ALA A 2 48.36 -12.05 -11.44
C ALA A 2 46.93 -11.90 -12.05
N THR A 3 46.52 -12.80 -12.92
CA THR A 3 45.24 -12.74 -13.64
C THR A 3 44.03 -13.18 -12.80
N THR A 4 44.26 -14.05 -11.82
CA THR A 4 43.17 -14.59 -10.97
C THR A 4 42.67 -13.57 -9.93
N LYS A 5 43.56 -12.77 -9.34
CA LYS A 5 43.21 -11.74 -8.36
C LYS A 5 42.35 -10.60 -8.95
N LYS A 6 42.59 -10.24 -10.22
CA LYS A 6 41.83 -9.17 -10.90
C LYS A 6 40.39 -9.60 -11.22
N LYS A 7 40.17 -10.87 -11.57
CA LYS A 7 38.84 -11.43 -11.85
C LYS A 7 37.95 -11.51 -10.59
N ILE A 8 38.56 -11.84 -9.45
CA ILE A 8 37.85 -11.93 -8.15
C ILE A 8 37.39 -10.54 -7.67
N SER A 9 38.19 -9.49 -7.85
CA SER A 9 37.81 -8.12 -7.45
C SER A 9 36.63 -7.55 -8.25
N TYR A 10 36.51 -7.87 -9.54
CA TYR A 10 35.37 -7.45 -10.37
C TYR A 10 34.08 -8.21 -10.04
N PHE A 11 34.20 -9.50 -9.77
CA PHE A 11 33.07 -10.33 -9.38
C PHE A 11 32.48 -9.86 -8.05
N SER A 12 33.34 -9.57 -7.06
CA SER A 12 32.89 -9.08 -5.75
C SER A 12 32.17 -7.72 -5.84
N ALA A 13 32.66 -6.78 -6.65
CA ALA A 13 32.03 -5.46 -6.81
C ALA A 13 30.65 -5.56 -7.47
N ASN A 14 30.49 -6.41 -8.49
CA ASN A 14 29.19 -6.63 -9.14
C ASN A 14 28.20 -7.35 -8.20
N VAL A 15 28.64 -8.35 -7.45
CA VAL A 15 27.81 -9.06 -6.47
C VAL A 15 27.34 -8.12 -5.39
N THR A 16 28.23 -7.28 -4.83
CA THR A 16 27.87 -6.28 -3.83
C THR A 16 26.82 -5.29 -4.37
N ALA A 17 26.99 -4.85 -5.63
CA ALA A 17 26.03 -3.96 -6.26
C ALA A 17 24.65 -4.62 -6.44
N VAL A 18 24.62 -5.88 -6.90
CA VAL A 18 23.35 -6.64 -7.05
C VAL A 18 22.67 -6.83 -5.71
N ILE A 19 23.40 -7.22 -4.67
CA ILE A 19 22.84 -7.39 -3.32
C ILE A 19 22.29 -6.07 -2.79
N SER A 20 23.02 -4.97 -2.92
CA SER A 20 22.58 -3.66 -2.46
C SER A 20 21.30 -3.20 -3.16
N VAL A 21 21.24 -3.35 -4.49
CA VAL A 21 20.05 -3.00 -5.28
C VAL A 21 18.89 -3.94 -4.93
N ALA A 22 19.15 -5.23 -4.75
CA ALA A 22 18.12 -6.21 -4.35
C ALA A 22 17.50 -5.87 -3.00
N LEU A 23 18.30 -5.48 -2.00
CA LEU A 23 17.80 -5.06 -0.69
C LEU A 23 16.94 -3.81 -0.78
N VAL A 24 17.33 -2.83 -1.58
CA VAL A 24 16.52 -1.63 -1.78
C VAL A 24 15.21 -1.95 -2.48
N LEU A 25 15.24 -2.78 -3.54
CA LEU A 25 14.03 -3.22 -4.23
C LEU A 25 13.13 -4.06 -3.33
N LEU A 26 13.70 -4.90 -2.47
CA LEU A 26 12.94 -5.66 -1.46
C LEU A 26 12.21 -4.73 -0.51
N LEU A 27 12.88 -3.71 0.04
CA LEU A 27 12.26 -2.74 0.93
C LEU A 27 11.16 -1.93 0.23
N LEU A 28 11.39 -1.51 -1.01
CA LEU A 28 10.36 -0.87 -1.82
C LEU A 28 9.18 -1.81 -2.10
N GLY A 29 9.45 -3.09 -2.34
CA GLY A 29 8.43 -4.12 -2.51
C GLY A 29 7.60 -4.33 -1.24
N ILE A 30 8.23 -4.39 -0.07
CA ILE A 30 7.53 -4.47 1.22
C ILE A 30 6.63 -3.24 1.42
N VAL A 31 7.16 -2.03 1.17
CA VAL A 31 6.38 -0.79 1.27
C VAL A 31 5.19 -0.80 0.30
N ALA A 32 5.38 -1.28 -0.93
CA ALA A 32 4.31 -1.40 -1.92
C ALA A 32 3.22 -2.40 -1.47
N VAL A 33 3.62 -3.57 -0.97
CA VAL A 33 2.67 -4.59 -0.46
C VAL A 33 1.89 -4.07 0.74
N ILE A 34 2.56 -3.42 1.70
CA ILE A 34 1.89 -2.78 2.84
C ILE A 34 0.93 -1.70 2.36
N GLY A 35 1.33 -0.89 1.37
CA GLY A 35 0.47 0.15 0.79
C GLY A 35 -0.78 -0.41 0.10
N VAL A 36 -0.65 -1.52 -0.63
CA VAL A 36 -1.80 -2.23 -1.24
C VAL A 36 -2.68 -2.84 -0.16
N GLY A 37 -2.10 -3.53 0.82
CA GLY A 37 -2.83 -4.12 1.94
C GLY A 37 -3.57 -3.09 2.78
N ALA A 38 -2.93 -1.94 3.05
CA ALA A 38 -3.56 -0.83 3.75
C ALA A 38 -4.76 -0.25 2.97
N ARG A 39 -4.69 -0.19 1.64
CA ARG A 39 -5.84 0.22 0.80
C ARG A 39 -6.97 -0.78 0.88
N GLY A 40 -6.69 -2.07 0.69
CA GLY A 40 -7.70 -3.12 0.78
C GLY A 40 -8.36 -3.17 2.16
N LEU A 41 -7.59 -3.03 3.24
CA LEU A 41 -8.11 -2.93 4.59
C LEU A 41 -8.92 -1.64 4.79
N SER A 42 -8.46 -0.52 4.24
CA SER A 42 -9.18 0.75 4.29
C SER A 42 -10.54 0.66 3.59
N GLU A 43 -10.62 0.01 2.43
CA GLU A 43 -11.88 -0.19 1.72
C GLU A 43 -12.84 -1.05 2.54
N LYS A 44 -12.37 -2.16 3.13
CA LYS A 44 -13.18 -3.01 4.03
C LYS A 44 -13.63 -2.26 5.29
N ILE A 45 -12.74 -1.48 5.91
CA ILE A 45 -13.10 -0.65 7.07
C ILE A 45 -14.11 0.42 6.65
N LYS A 46 -13.91 1.05 5.49
CA LYS A 46 -14.85 2.05 4.94
C LYS A 46 -16.21 1.44 4.59
N GLU A 47 -16.29 0.21 4.16
CA GLU A 47 -17.53 -0.51 3.94
C GLU A 47 -18.25 -0.87 5.26
N ASN A 48 -17.53 -0.94 6.38
CA ASN A 48 -18.12 -1.08 7.72
C ASN A 48 -18.47 0.26 8.36
N ILE A 49 -18.08 1.38 7.74
CA ILE A 49 -18.52 2.71 8.16
C ILE A 49 -19.99 2.87 7.80
N GLY A 50 -20.75 3.34 8.78
CA GLY A 50 -22.18 3.53 8.62
C GLY A 50 -22.72 4.52 9.63
N PHE A 51 -24.02 4.52 9.72
CA PHE A 51 -24.78 5.26 10.70
C PHE A 51 -25.97 4.43 11.16
N ASP A 52 -26.37 4.65 12.40
CA ASP A 52 -27.50 3.97 13.00
C ASP A 52 -28.70 4.91 13.03
N ILE A 53 -29.82 4.39 12.57
CA ILE A 53 -31.08 5.12 12.59
C ILE A 53 -31.92 4.55 13.72
N SER A 54 -32.09 5.32 14.79
CA SER A 54 -33.03 4.97 15.87
C SER A 54 -34.42 5.43 15.50
N MET A 55 -35.38 4.52 15.64
CA MET A 55 -36.77 4.76 15.32
C MET A 55 -37.51 5.34 16.54
N LYS A 56 -38.49 6.20 16.31
CA LYS A 56 -39.37 6.68 17.36
C LYS A 56 -40.19 5.52 17.95
N GLU A 57 -40.56 5.64 19.20
CA GLU A 57 -41.36 4.64 19.90
C GLU A 57 -42.74 4.41 19.28
N ASP A 58 -43.32 5.46 18.69
CA ASP A 58 -44.60 5.47 18.01
C ASP A 58 -44.54 5.12 16.52
N ALA A 59 -43.37 4.76 16.01
CA ALA A 59 -43.17 4.39 14.61
C ALA A 59 -43.97 3.11 14.27
N THR A 60 -44.81 3.20 13.23
CA THR A 60 -45.59 2.05 12.77
C THR A 60 -44.75 1.12 11.93
N GLU A 61 -45.04 -0.18 11.93
CA GLU A 61 -44.36 -1.18 11.10
C GLU A 61 -44.36 -0.82 9.61
N HIS A 62 -45.44 -0.20 9.13
CA HIS A 62 -45.54 0.25 7.75
C HIS A 62 -44.53 1.36 7.43
N GLN A 63 -44.30 2.30 8.35
CA GLN A 63 -43.27 3.35 8.20
C GLN A 63 -41.88 2.78 8.24
N ILE A 64 -41.58 1.82 9.12
CA ILE A 64 -40.33 1.12 9.22
C ILE A 64 -40.04 0.33 7.91
N ALA A 65 -41.07 -0.40 7.41
CA ALA A 65 -40.93 -1.17 6.17
C ALA A 65 -40.70 -0.26 4.93
N ALA A 66 -41.37 0.90 4.88
CA ALA A 66 -41.13 1.88 3.81
C ALA A 66 -39.70 2.45 3.85
N LEU A 67 -39.24 2.85 5.04
CA LEU A 67 -37.87 3.35 5.25
C LEU A 67 -36.84 2.30 4.88
N ARG A 68 -37.00 1.06 5.33
CA ARG A 68 -36.11 -0.06 5.00
C ARG A 68 -36.02 -0.29 3.50
N ARG A 69 -37.13 -0.24 2.78
CA ARG A 69 -37.16 -0.43 1.31
C ARG A 69 -36.42 0.69 0.60
N ASP A 70 -36.62 1.93 1.01
CA ASP A 70 -35.98 3.09 0.39
C ASP A 70 -34.44 3.09 0.67
N ILE A 71 -34.05 2.76 1.90
CA ILE A 71 -32.59 2.64 2.24
C ILE A 71 -31.94 1.48 1.48
N ALA A 72 -32.60 0.32 1.39
CA ALA A 72 -32.08 -0.83 0.67
C ALA A 72 -31.91 -0.54 -0.84
N ALA A 73 -32.75 0.30 -1.42
CA ALA A 73 -32.67 0.71 -2.82
C ALA A 73 -31.73 1.91 -3.06
N ALA A 74 -31.22 2.54 -2.02
CA ALA A 74 -30.42 3.74 -2.13
C ALA A 74 -29.02 3.44 -2.65
N PRO A 75 -28.45 4.31 -3.53
CA PRO A 75 -27.12 4.08 -4.14
C PRO A 75 -25.98 4.12 -3.12
N PHE A 76 -26.16 4.76 -1.98
CA PHE A 76 -25.18 4.85 -0.92
C PHE A 76 -25.11 3.61 -0.02
N THR A 77 -26.10 2.73 -0.04
CA THR A 77 -26.18 1.57 0.84
C THR A 77 -25.34 0.41 0.30
N SER A 78 -24.43 -0.08 1.13
CA SER A 78 -23.69 -1.33 0.91
C SER A 78 -24.43 -2.51 1.55
N ARG A 79 -24.77 -2.36 2.83
CA ARG A 79 -25.48 -3.35 3.64
C ARG A 79 -26.38 -2.65 4.64
N MET A 80 -27.49 -3.29 4.97
CA MET A 80 -28.43 -2.81 5.98
C MET A 80 -28.83 -3.98 6.88
N LYS A 81 -28.88 -3.74 8.18
CA LYS A 81 -29.41 -4.66 9.17
C LYS A 81 -30.50 -3.96 9.99
N TYR A 82 -31.63 -4.60 10.10
CA TYR A 82 -32.70 -4.13 11.00
C TYR A 82 -32.63 -4.91 12.31
N VAL A 83 -32.63 -4.19 13.41
CA VAL A 83 -32.64 -4.75 14.77
C VAL A 83 -33.96 -4.33 15.41
N SER A 84 -34.80 -5.31 15.75
CA SER A 84 -36.05 -5.02 16.46
C SER A 84 -35.78 -4.63 17.92
N LYS A 85 -36.78 -4.10 18.62
CA LYS A 85 -36.65 -3.80 20.07
C LYS A 85 -36.32 -5.04 20.89
N GLU A 86 -36.87 -6.17 20.49
CA GLU A 86 -36.68 -7.46 21.11
C GLU A 86 -35.29 -7.99 20.86
N ASP A 87 -34.82 -7.95 19.61
CA ASP A 87 -33.48 -8.38 19.23
C ASP A 87 -32.42 -7.49 19.90
N ALA A 88 -32.63 -6.18 19.97
CA ALA A 88 -31.73 -5.25 20.65
C ALA A 88 -31.59 -5.59 22.14
N LEU A 89 -32.67 -5.98 22.80
CA LEU A 89 -32.62 -6.41 24.20
C LEU A 89 -31.81 -7.71 24.38
N GLU A 90 -31.98 -8.65 23.47
CA GLU A 90 -31.26 -9.93 23.49
C GLU A 90 -29.75 -9.72 23.30
N VAL A 91 -29.37 -8.91 22.29
CA VAL A 91 -27.97 -8.53 22.04
C VAL A 91 -27.37 -7.82 23.25
N TRP A 92 -28.08 -6.86 23.85
CA TRP A 92 -27.63 -6.16 25.06
C TRP A 92 -27.36 -7.14 26.20
N ARG A 93 -28.29 -8.09 26.42
CA ARG A 93 -28.17 -9.09 27.48
C ARG A 93 -26.97 -10.02 27.25
N GLU A 94 -26.71 -10.40 25.99
CA GLU A 94 -25.55 -11.22 25.63
C GLU A 94 -24.22 -10.48 25.83
N GLU A 95 -24.15 -9.21 25.46
CA GLU A 95 -22.92 -8.41 25.51
C GLU A 95 -22.57 -7.92 26.93
N THR A 96 -23.56 -7.48 27.69
CA THR A 96 -23.34 -6.88 29.02
C THR A 96 -23.60 -7.83 30.18
N GLY A 97 -24.36 -8.90 29.94
CA GLY A 97 -24.83 -9.81 31.00
C GLY A 97 -25.96 -9.23 31.88
N GLU A 98 -26.44 -8.01 31.57
CA GLU A 98 -27.47 -7.30 32.33
C GLU A 98 -28.86 -7.50 31.70
N ASP A 99 -29.85 -7.78 32.53
CA ASP A 99 -31.24 -7.88 32.11
C ASP A 99 -31.97 -6.57 32.39
N LEU A 100 -32.11 -5.69 31.37
CA LEU A 100 -32.74 -4.40 31.48
C LEU A 100 -34.23 -4.54 31.88
N MET A 101 -34.90 -5.61 31.46
CA MET A 101 -36.29 -5.87 31.82
C MET A 101 -36.43 -6.17 33.31
N ALA A 102 -35.48 -6.86 33.91
CA ALA A 102 -35.47 -7.15 35.34
C ALA A 102 -35.21 -5.91 36.20
N VAL A 103 -34.43 -4.95 35.67
CA VAL A 103 -34.07 -3.72 36.41
C VAL A 103 -35.11 -2.61 36.25
N LEU A 104 -35.56 -2.37 35.00
CA LEU A 104 -36.43 -1.23 34.67
C LEU A 104 -37.92 -1.57 34.57
N GLY A 105 -38.27 -2.86 34.40
CA GLY A 105 -39.64 -3.30 34.20
C GLY A 105 -40.21 -3.08 32.78
N PHE A 106 -39.44 -2.45 31.88
CA PHE A 106 -39.79 -2.23 30.48
C PHE A 106 -38.54 -2.24 29.61
N ASN A 107 -38.71 -2.44 28.30
CA ASN A 107 -37.62 -2.37 27.35
C ASN A 107 -37.36 -0.90 26.93
N PRO A 108 -36.25 -0.28 27.35
CA PRO A 108 -35.92 1.10 26.99
C PRO A 108 -35.29 1.21 25.58
N LEU A 109 -34.94 0.09 24.92
CA LEU A 109 -34.31 0.10 23.63
C LEU A 109 -35.32 0.34 22.52
N THR A 110 -34.92 1.12 21.53
CA THR A 110 -35.72 1.39 20.33
C THR A 110 -35.29 0.48 19.18
N ALA A 111 -36.18 0.30 18.21
CA ALA A 111 -35.80 -0.40 16.99
C ALA A 111 -34.76 0.43 16.22
N GLU A 112 -33.75 -0.23 15.67
CA GLU A 112 -32.64 0.41 14.97
C GLU A 112 -32.45 -0.17 13.59
N ILE A 113 -31.97 0.68 12.67
CA ILE A 113 -31.53 0.27 11.35
C ILE A 113 -30.05 0.67 11.23
N GLU A 114 -29.18 -0.34 11.28
CA GLU A 114 -27.76 -0.18 10.95
C GLU A 114 -27.61 -0.06 9.44
N VAL A 115 -27.02 1.01 8.96
CA VAL A 115 -26.79 1.27 7.55
C VAL A 115 -25.29 1.38 7.31
N HIS A 116 -24.74 0.45 6.57
CA HIS A 116 -23.37 0.52 6.10
C HIS A 116 -23.33 1.18 4.72
N VAL A 117 -22.47 2.18 4.56
CA VAL A 117 -22.37 2.92 3.31
C VAL A 117 -21.27 2.36 2.40
N ARG A 118 -21.43 2.58 1.09
CA ARG A 118 -20.37 2.29 0.14
C ARG A 118 -19.18 3.22 0.36
N SER A 119 -17.97 2.76 0.03
CA SER A 119 -16.73 3.51 0.20
C SER A 119 -16.75 4.93 -0.37
N ASP A 120 -17.48 5.14 -1.47
CA ASP A 120 -17.65 6.45 -2.11
C ASP A 120 -18.42 7.47 -1.25
N TYR A 121 -19.21 6.99 -0.28
CA TYR A 121 -20.03 7.80 0.62
C TYR A 121 -19.55 7.76 2.08
N SER A 122 -18.37 7.18 2.34
CA SER A 122 -17.83 6.97 3.69
C SER A 122 -17.18 8.20 4.32
N ASP A 123 -17.21 9.36 3.66
CA ASP A 123 -16.73 10.61 4.24
C ASP A 123 -17.80 11.25 5.14
N VAL A 124 -17.34 11.93 6.20
CA VAL A 124 -18.24 12.54 7.21
C VAL A 124 -19.25 13.48 6.58
N ALA A 125 -18.84 14.31 5.61
CA ALA A 125 -19.74 15.27 4.97
C ALA A 125 -20.84 14.61 4.13
N SER A 126 -20.56 13.47 3.50
CA SER A 126 -21.56 12.70 2.74
C SER A 126 -22.53 12.00 3.68
N ILE A 127 -22.05 11.40 4.77
CA ILE A 127 -22.90 10.75 5.77
C ILE A 127 -23.82 11.78 6.44
N ASP A 128 -23.30 12.94 6.84
CA ASP A 128 -24.12 14.00 7.43
C ASP A 128 -25.22 14.49 6.49
N ARG A 129 -24.91 14.61 5.21
CA ARG A 129 -25.87 15.02 4.19
C ARG A 129 -26.97 13.97 4.01
N ILE A 130 -26.60 12.69 3.99
CA ILE A 130 -27.52 11.56 3.92
C ILE A 130 -28.41 11.54 5.17
N ALA A 131 -27.79 11.61 6.37
CA ALA A 131 -28.48 11.61 7.65
C ALA A 131 -29.50 12.76 7.75
N ALA A 132 -29.09 13.98 7.37
CA ALA A 132 -30.01 15.15 7.35
C ALA A 132 -31.16 14.96 6.36
N GLY A 133 -30.89 14.42 5.17
CA GLY A 133 -31.90 14.13 4.16
C GLY A 133 -32.94 13.08 4.63
N LEU A 134 -32.45 12.01 5.27
CA LEU A 134 -33.34 10.97 5.83
C LEU A 134 -34.20 11.52 6.95
N LYS A 135 -33.64 12.28 7.89
CA LYS A 135 -34.36 12.89 9.00
C LYS A 135 -35.42 13.89 8.53
N GLN A 136 -35.17 14.60 7.44
CA GLN A 136 -36.14 15.53 6.86
C GLN A 136 -37.27 14.80 6.13
N LYS A 137 -36.98 13.67 5.47
CA LYS A 137 -37.97 12.91 4.69
C LYS A 137 -38.86 12.02 5.54
N TYR A 138 -38.36 11.45 6.64
CA TYR A 138 -39.05 10.47 7.46
C TYR A 138 -39.25 10.97 8.89
N THR A 139 -40.50 11.21 9.25
CA THR A 139 -40.88 11.69 10.59
C THR A 139 -40.78 10.61 11.68
N ALA A 140 -40.72 9.33 11.27
CA ALA A 140 -40.56 8.18 12.15
C ALA A 140 -39.15 8.01 12.70
N ILE A 141 -38.16 8.76 12.18
CA ILE A 141 -36.78 8.74 12.66
C ILE A 141 -36.69 9.64 13.91
N GLU A 142 -36.15 9.09 14.97
CA GLU A 142 -35.81 9.83 16.19
C GLU A 142 -34.46 10.50 16.06
N SER A 143 -33.45 9.67 15.84
CA SER A 143 -32.07 10.14 15.69
C SER A 143 -31.33 9.35 14.60
N VAL A 144 -30.30 9.98 14.03
CA VAL A 144 -29.32 9.32 13.20
C VAL A 144 -27.96 9.54 13.86
N THR A 145 -27.39 8.45 14.35
CA THR A 145 -26.11 8.46 15.06
C THR A 145 -24.99 8.06 14.10
N THR A 146 -24.00 8.91 13.98
CA THR A 146 -22.84 8.67 13.13
C THR A 146 -21.60 8.52 14.02
N HIS A 147 -20.84 7.45 13.85
CA HIS A 147 -19.61 7.21 14.59
C HIS A 147 -18.43 8.04 14.02
N ARG A 148 -18.54 9.37 14.09
CA ARG A 148 -17.59 10.34 13.50
C ARG A 148 -16.17 10.16 14.00
N GLU A 149 -15.99 9.93 15.30
CA GLU A 149 -14.68 9.79 15.92
C GLU A 149 -13.89 8.62 15.34
N ASN A 150 -14.56 7.51 15.05
CA ASN A 150 -13.95 6.34 14.43
C ASN A 150 -13.52 6.63 12.98
N ILE A 151 -14.34 7.36 12.22
CA ILE A 151 -14.06 7.70 10.82
C ILE A 151 -12.85 8.62 10.71
N GLU A 152 -12.79 9.66 11.54
CA GLU A 152 -11.68 10.61 11.55
C GLU A 152 -10.38 9.94 12.03
N ALA A 153 -10.43 9.11 13.08
CA ALA A 153 -9.29 8.37 13.57
C ALA A 153 -8.70 7.42 12.51
N ILE A 154 -9.56 6.69 11.79
CA ILE A 154 -9.16 5.78 10.70
C ILE A 154 -8.49 6.56 9.57
N ASN A 155 -9.12 7.62 9.06
CA ASN A 155 -8.58 8.44 7.99
C ASN A 155 -7.25 9.09 8.37
N ARG A 156 -7.11 9.56 9.61
CA ARG A 156 -5.87 10.13 10.13
C ARG A 156 -4.77 9.08 10.18
N THR A 157 -5.06 7.90 10.71
CA THR A 157 -4.09 6.79 10.79
C THR A 157 -3.61 6.36 9.42
N LEU A 158 -4.54 6.21 8.46
CA LEU A 158 -4.20 5.84 7.08
C LEU A 158 -3.31 6.89 6.40
N THR A 159 -3.64 8.18 6.57
CA THR A 159 -2.85 9.28 6.00
C THR A 159 -1.45 9.34 6.62
N GLN A 160 -1.34 9.19 7.93
CA GLN A 160 -0.05 9.17 8.64
C GLN A 160 0.80 7.97 8.19
N THR A 161 0.21 6.78 8.10
CA THR A 161 0.90 5.57 7.64
C THR A 161 1.38 5.75 6.20
N ALA A 162 0.53 6.26 5.30
CA ALA A 162 0.91 6.54 3.91
C ALA A 162 2.07 7.55 3.81
N LEU A 163 2.07 8.58 4.65
CA LEU A 163 3.15 9.57 4.69
C LEU A 163 4.47 8.96 5.17
N VAL A 164 4.46 8.18 6.26
CA VAL A 164 5.65 7.50 6.79
C VAL A 164 6.23 6.54 5.75
N LEU A 165 5.37 5.72 5.12
CA LEU A 165 5.78 4.80 4.06
C LEU A 165 6.33 5.53 2.84
N GLY A 166 5.72 6.67 2.46
CA GLY A 166 6.19 7.52 1.36
C GLY A 166 7.58 8.11 1.62
N VAL A 167 7.82 8.62 2.83
CA VAL A 167 9.13 9.14 3.24
C VAL A 167 10.18 8.03 3.25
N ALA A 168 9.85 6.86 3.79
CA ALA A 168 10.75 5.70 3.79
C ALA A 168 11.09 5.27 2.36
N ALA A 169 10.12 5.18 1.47
CA ALA A 169 10.33 4.86 0.06
C ALA A 169 11.24 5.88 -0.65
N ALA A 170 11.03 7.18 -0.41
CA ALA A 170 11.87 8.24 -0.96
C ALA A 170 13.31 8.15 -0.46
N ALA A 171 13.52 7.92 0.84
CA ALA A 171 14.85 7.70 1.41
C ALA A 171 15.57 6.49 0.77
N MET A 172 14.86 5.37 0.60
CA MET A 172 15.39 4.17 -0.05
C MET A 172 15.77 4.42 -1.51
N LEU A 173 14.98 5.19 -2.25
CA LEU A 173 15.30 5.58 -3.63
C LEU A 173 16.60 6.40 -3.68
N ILE A 174 16.77 7.38 -2.79
CA ILE A 174 17.99 8.20 -2.73
C ILE A 174 19.21 7.33 -2.45
N ILE A 175 19.13 6.43 -1.49
CA ILE A 175 20.20 5.48 -1.17
C ILE A 175 20.53 4.60 -2.39
N SER A 176 19.52 4.07 -3.08
CA SER A 176 19.70 3.26 -4.29
C SER A 176 20.43 4.02 -5.38
N LEU A 177 20.02 5.26 -5.67
CA LEU A 177 20.66 6.12 -6.66
C LEU A 177 22.13 6.38 -6.31
N ALA A 178 22.43 6.65 -5.04
CA ALA A 178 23.80 6.86 -4.57
C ALA A 178 24.67 5.60 -4.74
N LEU A 179 24.15 4.43 -4.39
CA LEU A 179 24.86 3.15 -4.52
C LEU A 179 25.13 2.80 -5.98
N ILE A 180 24.16 2.94 -6.86
CA ILE A 180 24.34 2.68 -8.30
C ILE A 180 25.35 3.66 -8.89
N ASN A 181 25.25 4.96 -8.57
CA ASN A 181 26.20 5.97 -9.03
C ASN A 181 27.64 5.64 -8.60
N ASN A 182 27.84 5.21 -7.34
CA ASN A 182 29.15 4.79 -6.85
C ASN A 182 29.66 3.55 -7.58
N THR A 183 28.80 2.56 -7.84
CA THR A 183 29.15 1.35 -8.58
C THR A 183 29.56 1.65 -10.03
N VAL A 184 28.83 2.53 -10.71
CA VAL A 184 29.15 2.97 -12.07
C VAL A 184 30.48 3.71 -12.09
N ARG A 185 30.72 4.63 -11.13
CA ARG A 185 32.01 5.33 -10.97
C ARG A 185 33.17 4.35 -10.84
N MET A 186 33.07 3.36 -9.95
CA MET A 186 34.09 2.34 -9.77
C MET A 186 34.30 1.51 -11.04
N THR A 187 33.26 1.17 -11.76
CA THR A 187 33.34 0.43 -13.03
C THR A 187 34.09 1.23 -14.10
N ILE A 188 33.80 2.52 -14.24
CA ILE A 188 34.48 3.40 -15.20
C ILE A 188 35.95 3.58 -14.83
N TYR A 189 36.22 3.85 -13.54
CA TYR A 189 37.59 3.96 -13.06
C TYR A 189 38.44 2.70 -13.33
N SER A 190 37.83 1.55 -13.10
CA SER A 190 38.50 0.27 -13.37
C SER A 190 38.78 0.02 -14.86
N LYS A 191 37.93 0.53 -15.74
CA LYS A 191 38.08 0.40 -17.22
C LYS A 191 38.70 1.62 -17.89
N ARG A 192 39.30 2.55 -17.13
CA ARG A 192 39.76 3.85 -17.62
C ARG A 192 40.73 3.73 -18.81
N PHE A 193 41.67 2.80 -18.77
CA PHE A 193 42.64 2.60 -19.87
C PHE A 193 41.97 2.14 -21.16
N LEU A 194 41.00 1.22 -21.06
CA LEU A 194 40.21 0.75 -22.20
C LEU A 194 39.39 1.88 -22.80
N ILE A 195 38.75 2.69 -21.95
CA ILE A 195 37.96 3.86 -22.38
C ILE A 195 38.88 4.88 -23.08
N HIS A 196 40.09 5.11 -22.57
CA HIS A 196 41.06 6.02 -23.19
C HIS A 196 41.47 5.53 -24.57
N THR A 197 41.81 4.24 -24.69
CA THR A 197 42.17 3.64 -26.00
C THR A 197 41.03 3.76 -27.00
N MET A 198 39.78 3.51 -26.58
CA MET A 198 38.60 3.68 -27.44
C MET A 198 38.42 5.15 -27.90
N LYS A 199 38.67 6.13 -27.01
CA LYS A 199 38.63 7.55 -27.37
C LYS A 199 39.71 7.92 -28.41
N LEU A 200 40.91 7.39 -28.27
CA LEU A 200 42.04 7.63 -29.22
C LEU A 200 41.74 7.08 -30.63
N VAL A 201 41.02 5.96 -30.73
CA VAL A 201 40.58 5.39 -32.01
C VAL A 201 39.32 6.08 -32.56
N GLY A 202 38.81 7.11 -31.88
CA GLY A 202 37.65 7.90 -32.35
C GLY A 202 36.27 7.33 -32.00
N ALA A 203 36.17 6.43 -31.03
CA ALA A 203 34.90 5.89 -30.61
C ALA A 203 34.00 6.98 -30.02
N THR A 204 32.71 6.99 -30.42
CA THR A 204 31.74 7.95 -29.92
C THR A 204 31.41 7.70 -28.43
N PRO A 205 31.08 8.73 -27.64
CA PRO A 205 30.70 8.57 -26.22
C PRO A 205 29.52 7.60 -26.02
N GLY A 206 28.61 7.52 -27.01
CA GLY A 206 27.49 6.58 -27.00
C GLY A 206 27.94 5.13 -27.06
N PHE A 207 28.92 4.82 -27.92
CA PHE A 207 29.49 3.49 -28.05
C PHE A 207 30.21 3.05 -26.78
N ILE A 208 30.93 3.96 -26.13
CA ILE A 208 31.68 3.66 -24.88
C ILE A 208 30.72 3.40 -23.70
N ARG A 209 29.61 4.16 -23.59
CA ARG A 209 28.68 4.02 -22.45
C ARG A 209 27.73 2.83 -22.57
N ARG A 210 27.36 2.43 -23.80
CA ARG A 210 26.38 1.36 -24.05
C ARG A 210 26.66 0.06 -23.26
N PRO A 211 27.86 -0.53 -23.28
CA PRO A 211 28.14 -1.75 -22.54
C PRO A 211 28.04 -1.58 -21.01
N ILE A 212 28.33 -0.38 -20.49
CA ILE A 212 28.23 -0.08 -19.06
C ILE A 212 26.75 -0.03 -18.64
N VAL A 213 25.92 0.69 -19.40
CA VAL A 213 24.48 0.83 -19.14
C VAL A 213 23.78 -0.52 -19.25
N VAL A 214 24.07 -1.30 -20.30
CA VAL A 214 23.48 -2.65 -20.47
C VAL A 214 23.89 -3.58 -19.32
N SER A 215 25.15 -3.57 -18.89
CA SER A 215 25.60 -4.37 -17.75
C SER A 215 24.90 -3.97 -16.45
N CYS A 216 24.70 -2.67 -16.20
CA CYS A 216 23.94 -2.20 -15.04
C CYS A 216 22.46 -2.58 -15.11
N MET A 217 21.85 -2.51 -16.29
CA MET A 217 20.47 -2.93 -16.50
C MET A 217 20.28 -4.42 -16.20
N ILE A 218 21.18 -5.28 -16.68
CA ILE A 218 21.17 -6.72 -16.39
C ILE A 218 21.31 -6.96 -14.89
N ASN A 219 22.24 -6.29 -14.22
CA ASN A 219 22.40 -6.39 -12.77
C ASN A 219 21.13 -5.93 -12.03
N GLY A 220 20.44 -4.89 -12.51
CA GLY A 220 19.17 -4.42 -11.98
C GLY A 220 18.05 -5.45 -12.11
N ILE A 221 17.98 -6.13 -13.25
CA ILE A 221 17.01 -7.22 -13.49
C ILE A 221 17.31 -8.41 -12.55
N ILE A 222 18.57 -8.82 -12.43
CA ILE A 222 18.97 -9.91 -11.52
C ILE A 222 18.64 -9.53 -10.08
N ALA A 223 18.95 -8.30 -9.66
CA ALA A 223 18.62 -7.80 -8.34
C ALA A 223 17.11 -7.81 -8.06
N ALA A 224 16.31 -7.46 -9.07
CA ALA A 224 14.86 -7.49 -8.96
C ALA A 224 14.31 -8.91 -8.80
N PHE A 225 14.83 -9.88 -9.54
CA PHE A 225 14.43 -11.28 -9.36
C PHE A 225 14.80 -11.81 -7.98
N VAL A 226 15.98 -11.46 -7.46
CA VAL A 226 16.37 -11.81 -6.07
C VAL A 226 15.42 -11.16 -5.06
N ALA A 227 15.10 -9.87 -5.25
CA ALA A 227 14.20 -9.15 -4.37
C ALA A 227 12.76 -9.73 -4.39
N VAL A 228 12.23 -10.06 -5.57
CA VAL A 228 10.93 -10.72 -5.73
C VAL A 228 10.93 -12.10 -5.06
N GLY A 229 11.99 -12.90 -5.24
CA GLY A 229 12.11 -14.19 -4.58
C GLY A 229 12.12 -14.08 -3.06
N LEU A 230 12.87 -13.12 -2.50
CA LEU A 230 12.90 -12.85 -1.06
C LEU A 230 11.54 -12.33 -0.55
N LEU A 231 10.90 -11.45 -1.29
CA LEU A 231 9.57 -10.93 -0.94
C LEU A 231 8.52 -12.04 -0.94
N SER A 232 8.53 -12.92 -1.96
CA SER A 232 7.62 -14.06 -2.04
C SER A 232 7.87 -15.05 -0.91
N ALA A 233 9.12 -15.33 -0.56
CA ALA A 233 9.48 -16.18 0.58
C ALA A 233 9.01 -15.57 1.90
N LEU A 234 9.16 -14.25 2.08
CA LEU A 234 8.70 -13.53 3.26
C LEU A 234 7.18 -13.60 3.40
N LEU A 235 6.44 -13.34 2.33
CA LEU A 235 4.98 -13.41 2.32
C LEU A 235 4.47 -14.85 2.57
N TYR A 236 5.16 -15.84 2.01
CA TYR A 236 4.85 -17.25 2.25
C TYR A 236 5.05 -17.62 3.73
N TYR A 237 6.16 -17.22 4.32
CA TYR A 237 6.46 -17.47 5.73
C TYR A 237 5.46 -16.80 6.67
N LEU A 238 5.11 -15.53 6.40
CA LEU A 238 4.09 -14.79 7.18
C LEU A 238 2.69 -15.38 7.01
N GLY A 239 2.38 -15.97 5.85
CA GLY A 239 1.07 -16.56 5.53
C GLY A 239 0.83 -17.94 6.11
N LEU A 240 1.86 -18.64 6.58
CA LEU A 240 1.74 -20.03 7.03
C LEU A 240 1.32 -20.20 8.50
N ASP A 241 1.66 -19.25 9.39
CA ASP A 241 1.62 -19.51 10.85
C ASP A 241 0.89 -18.47 11.72
N SER A 242 0.16 -17.50 11.17
CA SER A 242 -0.42 -16.46 12.01
C SER A 242 -1.83 -16.01 11.61
N LEU A 243 -2.63 -15.62 12.61
CA LEU A 243 -3.88 -14.85 12.44
C LEU A 243 -3.67 -13.61 11.53
N ALA A 244 -2.44 -13.06 11.50
CA ALA A 244 -2.03 -12.01 10.57
C ALA A 244 -1.96 -12.51 9.11
N GLY A 245 -1.69 -13.79 8.88
CA GLY A 245 -1.61 -14.37 7.53
C GLY A 245 -2.96 -14.40 6.80
N GLU A 246 -4.05 -14.68 7.51
CA GLU A 246 -5.40 -14.61 6.92
C GLU A 246 -5.76 -13.17 6.56
N ALA A 247 -5.47 -12.22 7.44
CA ALA A 247 -5.69 -10.80 7.18
C ALA A 247 -4.85 -10.29 5.99
N VAL A 248 -3.60 -10.73 5.85
CA VAL A 248 -2.74 -10.39 4.71
C VAL A 248 -3.26 -11.02 3.41
N ARG A 249 -3.68 -12.28 3.43
CA ARG A 249 -4.26 -12.95 2.26
C ARG A 249 -5.55 -12.29 1.76
N GLU A 250 -6.37 -11.83 2.70
CA GLU A 250 -7.60 -11.12 2.37
C GLU A 250 -7.38 -9.69 1.89
N ALA A 251 -6.38 -9.00 2.48
CA ALA A 251 -6.08 -7.62 2.15
C ALA A 251 -5.22 -7.45 0.88
N VAL A 252 -4.44 -8.48 0.51
CA VAL A 252 -3.52 -8.43 -0.64
C VAL A 252 -3.88 -9.52 -1.64
N PRO A 253 -4.70 -9.24 -2.65
CA PRO A 253 -5.05 -10.19 -3.69
C PRO A 253 -3.79 -10.64 -4.45
N ILE A 254 -3.76 -11.90 -4.88
CA ILE A 254 -2.60 -12.50 -5.57
C ILE A 254 -2.22 -11.73 -6.85
N GLU A 255 -3.21 -11.11 -7.48
CA GLU A 255 -3.01 -10.26 -8.66
C GLU A 255 -2.17 -9.01 -8.33
N ALA A 256 -2.38 -8.42 -7.15
CA ALA A 256 -1.60 -7.27 -6.69
C ALA A 256 -0.16 -7.66 -6.35
N VAL A 257 0.08 -8.86 -5.83
CA VAL A 257 1.43 -9.39 -5.62
C VAL A 257 2.15 -9.56 -6.96
N GLY A 258 1.47 -10.13 -7.96
CA GLY A 258 1.99 -10.26 -9.32
C GLY A 258 2.31 -8.91 -9.97
N ALA A 259 1.40 -7.94 -9.84
CA ALA A 259 1.61 -6.57 -10.34
C ALA A 259 2.79 -5.88 -9.64
N THR A 260 2.93 -6.06 -8.32
CA THR A 260 4.06 -5.52 -7.54
C THR A 260 5.37 -6.15 -8.00
N ALA A 261 5.42 -7.46 -8.20
CA ALA A 261 6.60 -8.17 -8.70
C ALA A 261 7.00 -7.66 -10.09
N ALA A 262 6.06 -7.52 -11.02
CA ALA A 262 6.30 -6.95 -12.34
C ALA A 262 6.82 -5.50 -12.26
N ALA A 263 6.21 -4.68 -11.42
CA ALA A 263 6.64 -3.30 -11.18
C ALA A 263 8.06 -3.23 -10.62
N MET A 264 8.44 -4.13 -9.69
CA MET A 264 9.79 -4.21 -9.14
C MET A 264 10.83 -4.53 -10.23
N VAL A 265 10.53 -5.44 -11.17
CA VAL A 265 11.43 -5.78 -12.28
C VAL A 265 11.62 -4.58 -13.22
N VAL A 266 10.52 -3.92 -13.58
CA VAL A 266 10.57 -2.73 -14.44
C VAL A 266 11.31 -1.58 -13.75
N LEU A 267 11.00 -1.31 -12.48
CA LEU A 267 11.68 -0.27 -11.69
C LEU A 267 13.16 -0.57 -11.52
N GLY A 268 13.55 -1.80 -11.19
CA GLY A 268 14.95 -2.19 -11.06
C GLY A 268 15.73 -1.97 -12.35
N ALA A 269 15.19 -2.39 -13.49
CA ALA A 269 15.80 -2.17 -14.79
C ALA A 269 15.92 -0.68 -15.14
N LEU A 270 14.83 0.10 -14.95
CA LEU A 270 14.79 1.53 -15.26
C LEU A 270 15.70 2.35 -14.34
N LEU A 271 15.70 2.10 -13.04
CA LEU A 271 16.56 2.80 -12.08
C LEU A 271 18.03 2.55 -12.38
N CYS A 272 18.41 1.30 -12.61
CA CYS A 272 19.80 0.95 -12.95
C CYS A 272 20.20 1.53 -14.31
N CYS A 273 19.32 1.47 -15.31
CA CYS A 273 19.58 2.03 -16.64
C CYS A 273 19.74 3.56 -16.60
N ALA A 274 18.79 4.27 -15.99
CA ALA A 274 18.79 5.73 -15.90
C ALA A 274 20.01 6.23 -15.10
N THR A 275 20.23 5.68 -13.92
CA THR A 275 21.36 6.08 -13.07
C THR A 275 22.69 5.81 -13.74
N ALA A 276 22.86 4.62 -14.36
CA ALA A 276 24.07 4.28 -15.09
C ALA A 276 24.29 5.19 -16.29
N PHE A 277 23.23 5.56 -16.99
CA PHE A 277 23.29 6.49 -18.12
C PHE A 277 23.81 7.87 -17.68
N PHE A 278 23.20 8.46 -16.64
CA PHE A 278 23.61 9.77 -16.13
C PHE A 278 25.02 9.73 -15.54
N ALA A 279 25.33 8.72 -14.74
CA ALA A 279 26.66 8.54 -14.15
C ALA A 279 27.73 8.34 -15.24
N ALA A 280 27.49 7.44 -16.20
CA ALA A 280 28.44 7.21 -17.29
C ALA A 280 28.67 8.48 -18.14
N ASN A 281 27.59 9.23 -18.43
CA ASN A 281 27.70 10.47 -19.19
C ASN A 281 28.52 11.53 -18.43
N LYS A 282 28.36 11.62 -17.11
CA LYS A 282 29.13 12.52 -16.25
C LYS A 282 30.62 12.12 -16.21
N TYR A 283 30.92 10.87 -15.94
CA TYR A 283 32.32 10.41 -15.73
C TYR A 283 33.10 10.18 -17.02
N ILE A 284 32.45 9.85 -18.14
CA ILE A 284 33.14 9.73 -19.46
C ILE A 284 33.52 11.12 -20.03
N ARG A 285 32.76 12.18 -19.67
CA ARG A 285 33.07 13.56 -20.10
C ARG A 285 34.18 14.24 -19.29
N LEU A 286 34.49 13.73 -18.09
CA LEU A 286 35.61 14.24 -17.30
C LEU A 286 36.92 13.93 -18.03
N ASP A 287 37.74 14.98 -18.22
CA ASP A 287 39.06 14.85 -18.85
C ASP A 287 40.00 13.95 -18.05
N TYR A 288 40.90 13.26 -18.77
CA TYR A 288 41.85 12.33 -18.23
C TYR A 288 42.70 12.95 -17.10
N ASP A 289 43.06 14.24 -17.21
CA ASP A 289 43.90 14.96 -16.24
C ASP A 289 43.25 15.21 -14.87
N ARG A 290 41.92 15.02 -14.74
CA ARG A 290 41.20 15.14 -13.46
C ARG A 290 40.91 13.79 -12.79
N LEU A 291 41.38 12.69 -13.38
CA LEU A 291 41.20 11.33 -12.84
C LEU A 291 42.46 10.80 -12.13
N PHE A 292 43.53 11.62 -12.07
CA PHE A 292 44.77 11.38 -11.33
C PHE A 292 44.92 12.37 -10.19
#